data_b66db87e84ccc5f38cca92fc30831b8f
#
_entry.id   b66db87e84ccc5f38cca92fc30831b8f
#
_cell.length_a   1.000
_cell.length_b   1.000
_cell.length_c   1.000
_cell.angle_alpha   90.00
_cell.angle_beta   90.00
_cell.angle_gamma   90.00
#
_symmetry.space_group_name_H-M   'P 1'
#
loop_
_entity.id
_entity.type
_entity.pdbx_description
1 polymer ?
#
loop_
_entity_poly.entity_id
_entity_poly.type
_entity_poly.pdbx_seq_one_letter_code
_entity_poly.pdbx_strand_id
1 'polypeptide(L)'
;KPKKNFNKMISISNIHFKNGKKKENNFSIEKEYDLKKNSIFKLTGIKDRFLSGKNETTEILATDVLKKIDKKKFLNISQIIGVSNTPSVRFPGIANFVASYLNLENVHCINLNSGCTGYVDALILASNFINNNNKSKILIVTSDTYTKYIDQKNRNIRPLFSDGASASIVKFDKKGFKITQQKTKNIPGTQNDLIFKGKNIEMNGPSVVAFAIKNVIPEITKMIKNVDYIFVHQAGKIVINLLKINLPIKHFIPENYAKYGNLVSTSIPVLLKENYLKLKKGKKIIICGFGVGLSMTLIKLEK
;
A
#
# COMPACT_ATOMS: atom_id res chain seq x y z
N LYS A 1 8.36 23.01 20.22
CA LYS A 1 8.03 22.18 19.05
C LYS A 1 6.82 22.79 18.39
N PRO A 2 6.83 23.11 17.09
CA PRO A 2 5.65 23.67 16.43
C PRO A 2 4.49 22.68 16.54
N LYS A 3 3.33 23.14 17.01
CA LYS A 3 2.10 22.35 17.02
C LYS A 3 1.76 22.06 15.55
N LYS A 4 1.96 20.81 15.10
CA LYS A 4 1.49 20.38 13.78
C LYS A 4 -0.03 20.55 13.74
N ASN A 5 -0.49 21.45 12.88
CA ASN A 5 -1.91 21.79 12.79
C ASN A 5 -2.65 20.72 11.97
N PHE A 6 -2.98 19.58 12.63
CA PHE A 6 -3.72 18.45 12.05
C PHE A 6 -5.22 18.72 11.85
N ASN A 7 -5.62 19.99 11.61
CA ASN A 7 -7.03 20.37 11.55
C ASN A 7 -7.69 20.14 10.17
N LYS A 8 -6.99 19.50 9.24
CA LYS A 8 -7.54 19.28 7.90
C LYS A 8 -8.34 17.99 7.86
N MET A 9 -9.57 18.09 7.37
CA MET A 9 -10.45 16.95 7.15
C MET A 9 -10.39 16.51 5.70
N ILE A 10 -10.12 15.24 5.46
CA ILE A 10 -9.99 14.65 4.13
C ILE A 10 -11.03 13.55 3.91
N SER A 11 -11.56 13.44 2.72
CA SER A 11 -12.20 12.23 2.26
C SER A 11 -11.27 11.45 1.34
N ILE A 12 -11.25 10.13 1.49
CA ILE A 12 -10.60 9.19 0.59
C ILE A 12 -11.72 8.50 -0.17
N SER A 13 -11.80 8.69 -1.46
CA SER A 13 -12.93 8.24 -2.28
C SER A 13 -12.48 7.67 -3.62
N ASN A 14 -13.42 7.08 -4.37
CA ASN A 14 -13.15 6.49 -5.69
C ASN A 14 -11.94 5.56 -5.66
N ILE A 15 -11.87 4.72 -4.61
CA ILE A 15 -10.80 3.73 -4.48
C ILE A 15 -11.10 2.59 -5.46
N HIS A 16 -10.20 2.40 -6.41
CA HIS A 16 -10.23 1.31 -7.36
C HIS A 16 -8.87 0.64 -7.40
N PHE A 17 -8.85 -0.63 -7.78
CA PHE A 17 -7.62 -1.38 -7.96
C PHE A 17 -7.71 -2.33 -9.16
N LYS A 18 -6.57 -2.71 -9.67
CA LYS A 18 -6.37 -3.67 -10.73
C LYS A 18 -5.19 -4.56 -10.37
N ASN A 19 -5.38 -5.86 -10.48
CA ASN A 19 -4.31 -6.84 -10.32
C ASN A 19 -3.64 -7.12 -11.67
N GLY A 20 -2.44 -7.67 -11.63
CA GLY A 20 -1.79 -8.27 -12.81
C GLY A 20 -2.70 -9.30 -13.47
N LYS A 21 -2.55 -9.46 -14.77
CA LYS A 21 -3.45 -10.26 -15.63
C LYS A 21 -3.47 -11.74 -15.30
N LYS A 22 -2.30 -12.31 -14.96
CA LYS A 22 -2.15 -13.75 -14.74
C LYS A 22 -2.39 -14.08 -13.28
N LYS A 23 -3.40 -14.87 -12.98
CA LYS A 23 -3.57 -15.45 -11.65
C LYS A 23 -2.72 -16.72 -11.53
N GLU A 24 -1.91 -16.82 -10.49
CA GLU A 24 -1.10 -17.98 -10.15
C GLU A 24 -1.46 -18.47 -8.74
N ASN A 25 -1.74 -19.77 -8.65
CA ASN A 25 -2.02 -20.41 -7.37
C ASN A 25 -0.72 -20.97 -6.79
N ASN A 26 -0.45 -20.74 -5.50
CA ASN A 26 0.78 -21.21 -4.86
C ASN A 26 0.94 -22.74 -4.82
N PHE A 27 -0.14 -23.51 -5.00
CA PHE A 27 -0.04 -24.96 -5.17
C PHE A 27 0.71 -25.38 -6.45
N SER A 28 0.68 -24.55 -7.51
CA SER A 28 1.49 -24.81 -8.71
C SER A 28 2.98 -24.64 -8.42
N ILE A 29 3.35 -23.67 -7.59
CA ILE A 29 4.73 -23.44 -7.13
C ILE A 29 5.21 -24.60 -6.25
N GLU A 30 4.35 -25.13 -5.39
CA GLU A 30 4.68 -26.29 -4.56
C GLU A 30 5.07 -27.49 -5.39
N LYS A 31 4.33 -27.75 -6.50
CA LYS A 31 4.66 -28.83 -7.45
C LYS A 31 5.97 -28.57 -8.17
N GLU A 32 6.19 -27.32 -8.62
CA GLU A 32 7.42 -26.93 -9.33
C GLU A 32 8.68 -27.11 -8.46
N TYR A 33 8.53 -26.86 -7.13
CA TYR A 33 9.64 -26.98 -6.19
C TYR A 33 9.74 -28.32 -5.45
N ASP A 34 8.91 -29.28 -5.82
CA ASP A 34 8.79 -30.60 -5.13
C ASP A 34 8.55 -30.43 -3.61
N LEU A 35 7.65 -29.54 -3.25
CA LEU A 35 7.28 -29.28 -1.87
C LEU A 35 6.02 -30.04 -1.47
N LYS A 36 5.91 -30.35 -0.16
CA LYS A 36 4.67 -30.95 0.39
C LYS A 36 3.48 -30.04 0.10
N LYS A 37 2.36 -30.64 -0.29
CA LYS A 37 1.08 -29.94 -0.52
C LYS A 37 0.71 -29.05 0.68
N ASN A 38 0.28 -27.84 0.39
CA ASN A 38 -0.07 -26.81 1.37
C ASN A 38 1.08 -26.25 2.21
N SER A 39 2.35 -26.57 1.93
CA SER A 39 3.49 -26.05 2.69
C SER A 39 3.63 -24.53 2.58
N ILE A 40 3.54 -24.00 1.37
CA ILE A 40 3.60 -22.55 1.12
C ILE A 40 2.38 -21.85 1.78
N PHE A 41 1.17 -22.41 1.61
CA PHE A 41 -0.02 -21.81 2.22
C PHE A 41 0.04 -21.84 3.76
N LYS A 42 0.52 -22.95 4.37
CA LYS A 42 0.70 -23.03 5.82
C LYS A 42 1.65 -21.95 6.34
N LEU A 43 2.73 -21.67 5.61
CA LEU A 43 3.75 -20.72 6.00
C LEU A 43 3.30 -19.26 5.72
N THR A 44 2.86 -18.98 4.51
CA THR A 44 2.59 -17.61 4.05
C THR A 44 1.15 -17.16 4.22
N GLY A 45 0.21 -18.10 4.28
CA GLY A 45 -1.23 -17.89 4.22
C GLY A 45 -1.72 -17.44 2.83
N ILE A 46 -0.85 -17.37 1.84
CA ILE A 46 -1.16 -16.89 0.48
C ILE A 46 -1.56 -18.07 -0.39
N LYS A 47 -2.78 -18.03 -0.91
CA LYS A 47 -3.31 -19.01 -1.83
C LYS A 47 -3.05 -18.63 -3.28
N ASP A 48 -3.42 -17.40 -3.62
CA ASP A 48 -3.38 -16.88 -4.97
C ASP A 48 -2.50 -15.61 -5.05
N ARG A 49 -1.83 -15.45 -6.17
CA ARG A 49 -1.07 -14.27 -6.54
C ARG A 49 -1.46 -13.80 -7.93
N PHE A 50 -1.15 -12.56 -8.24
CA PHE A 50 -1.42 -11.97 -9.54
C PHE A 50 -0.11 -11.45 -10.14
N LEU A 51 0.20 -11.88 -11.33
CA LEU A 51 1.41 -11.55 -12.07
C LEU A 51 1.04 -10.69 -13.26
N SER A 52 1.82 -9.66 -13.52
CA SER A 52 1.70 -8.88 -14.76
C SER A 52 2.17 -9.68 -15.96
N GLY A 53 1.47 -9.50 -17.07
CA GLY A 53 1.88 -10.05 -18.36
C GLY A 53 3.19 -9.39 -18.86
N LYS A 54 3.81 -10.00 -19.92
CA LYS A 54 5.07 -9.49 -20.49
C LYS A 54 5.01 -7.99 -20.82
N ASN A 55 3.94 -7.55 -21.45
CA ASN A 55 3.75 -6.15 -21.87
C ASN A 55 2.97 -5.30 -20.85
N GLU A 56 2.63 -5.83 -19.68
CA GLU A 56 1.92 -5.12 -18.63
C GLU A 56 2.93 -4.49 -17.68
N THR A 57 3.34 -3.25 -17.99
CA THR A 57 4.29 -2.49 -17.17
C THR A 57 3.61 -1.85 -15.97
N THR A 58 4.41 -1.34 -15.05
CA THR A 58 3.91 -0.58 -13.88
C THR A 58 3.09 0.63 -14.32
N GLU A 59 3.52 1.34 -15.36
CA GLU A 59 2.82 2.52 -15.92
C GLU A 59 1.50 2.12 -16.57
N ILE A 60 1.47 0.99 -17.28
CA ILE A 60 0.23 0.46 -17.88
C ILE A 60 -0.77 0.07 -16.79
N LEU A 61 -0.34 -0.63 -15.74
CA LEU A 61 -1.21 -0.94 -14.60
C LEU A 61 -1.75 0.35 -13.94
N ALA A 62 -0.88 1.36 -13.76
CA ALA A 62 -1.24 2.65 -13.18
C ALA A 62 -2.29 3.40 -14.00
N THR A 63 -2.20 3.37 -15.33
CA THR A 63 -3.19 4.03 -16.21
C THR A 63 -4.46 3.19 -16.37
N ASP A 64 -4.32 1.88 -16.42
CA ASP A 64 -5.46 0.97 -16.58
C ASP A 64 -6.44 0.98 -15.39
N VAL A 65 -5.95 1.17 -14.17
CA VAL A 65 -6.83 1.27 -13.00
C VAL A 65 -7.75 2.49 -13.09
N LEU A 66 -7.34 3.56 -13.78
CA LEU A 66 -8.12 4.78 -13.96
C LEU A 66 -9.36 4.56 -14.83
N LYS A 67 -9.32 3.58 -15.73
CA LYS A 67 -10.48 3.20 -16.58
C LYS A 67 -11.71 2.78 -15.76
N LYS A 68 -11.52 2.41 -14.49
CA LYS A 68 -12.59 2.06 -13.55
C LYS A 68 -13.23 3.26 -12.86
N ILE A 69 -12.72 4.47 -13.08
CA ILE A 69 -13.16 5.71 -12.45
C ILE A 69 -13.85 6.56 -13.51
N ASP A 70 -15.05 7.06 -13.21
CA ASP A 70 -15.75 8.02 -14.07
C ASP A 70 -14.85 9.24 -14.36
N LYS A 71 -14.69 9.59 -15.63
CA LYS A 71 -13.84 10.70 -16.09
C LYS A 71 -14.17 12.03 -15.42
N LYS A 72 -15.45 12.29 -15.08
CA LYS A 72 -15.88 13.48 -14.34
C LYS A 72 -15.24 13.60 -12.95
N LYS A 73 -14.78 12.50 -12.35
CA LYS A 73 -14.10 12.52 -11.05
C LYS A 73 -12.71 13.13 -11.12
N PHE A 74 -12.07 13.12 -12.31
CA PHE A 74 -10.74 13.71 -12.51
C PHE A 74 -10.76 15.23 -12.70
N LEU A 75 -11.92 15.85 -12.83
CA LEU A 75 -12.03 17.31 -12.86
C LEU A 75 -11.46 17.91 -11.57
N ASN A 76 -10.68 18.99 -11.71
CA ASN A 76 -10.02 19.72 -10.62
C ASN A 76 -8.94 18.89 -9.87
N ILE A 77 -8.35 17.88 -10.48
CA ILE A 77 -7.11 17.28 -9.98
C ILE A 77 -5.99 18.33 -10.12
N SER A 78 -5.43 18.75 -9.00
CA SER A 78 -4.31 19.71 -8.95
C SER A 78 -2.97 19.01 -8.70
N GLN A 79 -3.01 17.78 -8.18
CA GLN A 79 -1.81 17.01 -7.92
C GLN A 79 -2.04 15.53 -8.15
N ILE A 80 -0.98 14.86 -8.60
CA ILE A 80 -0.91 13.40 -8.71
C ILE A 80 0.27 12.93 -7.88
N ILE A 81 0.02 12.01 -6.94
CA ILE A 81 1.07 11.35 -6.17
C ILE A 81 1.15 9.91 -6.65
N GLY A 82 2.21 9.61 -7.38
CA GLY A 82 2.52 8.27 -7.86
C GLY A 82 3.43 7.54 -6.87
N VAL A 83 3.11 6.29 -6.54
CA VAL A 83 3.90 5.45 -5.63
C VAL A 83 4.30 4.18 -6.36
N SER A 84 5.61 3.96 -6.50
CA SER A 84 6.14 2.73 -7.09
C SER A 84 7.59 2.49 -6.69
N ASN A 85 7.95 1.22 -6.48
CA ASN A 85 9.34 0.76 -6.38
C ASN A 85 9.84 0.11 -7.68
N THR A 86 8.94 -0.21 -8.59
CA THR A 86 9.23 -0.98 -9.81
C THR A 86 8.76 -0.27 -11.09
N PRO A 87 9.05 1.04 -11.27
CA PRO A 87 8.78 1.69 -12.54
C PRO A 87 9.59 1.03 -13.65
N SER A 88 9.02 0.86 -14.83
CA SER A 88 9.72 0.23 -15.96
C SER A 88 10.79 1.14 -16.55
N VAL A 89 10.71 2.43 -16.28
CA VAL A 89 11.69 3.46 -16.63
C VAL A 89 12.09 4.24 -15.38
N ARG A 90 13.37 4.65 -15.31
CA ARG A 90 13.87 5.39 -14.14
C ARG A 90 13.21 6.75 -13.98
N PHE A 91 12.91 7.42 -15.09
CA PHE A 91 12.19 8.68 -15.16
C PHE A 91 11.56 8.82 -16.56
N PRO A 92 10.42 9.55 -16.67
CA PRO A 92 9.66 10.14 -15.56
C PRO A 92 8.96 9.06 -14.75
N GLY A 93 8.51 9.37 -13.52
CA GLY A 93 7.78 8.44 -12.67
C GLY A 93 6.31 8.28 -13.08
N ILE A 94 5.60 7.34 -12.43
CA ILE A 94 4.23 6.95 -12.81
C ILE A 94 3.21 8.11 -12.75
N ALA A 95 3.41 9.12 -11.89
CA ALA A 95 2.53 10.28 -11.82
C ALA A 95 2.47 11.05 -13.16
N ASN A 96 3.60 11.15 -13.86
CA ASN A 96 3.68 11.82 -15.16
C ASN A 96 2.95 11.00 -16.25
N PHE A 97 3.07 9.67 -16.24
CA PHE A 97 2.30 8.82 -17.16
C PHE A 97 0.80 8.94 -16.93
N VAL A 98 0.39 9.03 -15.65
CA VAL A 98 -1.02 9.23 -15.27
C VAL A 98 -1.51 10.62 -15.73
N ALA A 99 -0.72 11.67 -15.53
CA ALA A 99 -1.05 13.03 -16.01
C ALA A 99 -1.25 13.05 -17.53
N SER A 100 -0.31 12.45 -18.27
CA SER A 100 -0.37 12.33 -19.73
C SER A 100 -1.61 11.53 -20.17
N TYR A 101 -1.89 10.39 -19.54
CA TYR A 101 -3.07 9.58 -19.86
C TYR A 101 -4.39 10.32 -19.64
N LEU A 102 -4.46 11.17 -18.61
CA LEU A 102 -5.65 11.98 -18.29
C LEU A 102 -5.69 13.31 -19.04
N ASN A 103 -4.66 13.63 -19.85
CA ASN A 103 -4.48 14.90 -20.54
C ASN A 103 -4.57 16.11 -19.59
N LEU A 104 -3.84 16.06 -18.47
CA LEU A 104 -3.80 17.10 -17.46
C LEU A 104 -2.51 17.93 -17.61
N GLU A 105 -2.64 19.21 -18.01
CA GLU A 105 -1.51 20.10 -18.22
C GLU A 105 -1.04 20.79 -16.92
N ASN A 106 -1.98 21.32 -16.14
CA ASN A 106 -1.70 22.11 -14.95
C ASN A 106 -1.80 21.27 -13.67
N VAL A 107 -1.02 20.20 -13.60
CA VAL A 107 -1.02 19.26 -12.47
C VAL A 107 0.39 19.06 -11.92
N HIS A 108 0.54 19.12 -10.60
CA HIS A 108 1.81 18.84 -9.94
C HIS A 108 1.99 17.31 -9.77
N CYS A 109 3.01 16.75 -10.42
CA CYS A 109 3.34 15.34 -10.37
C CYS A 109 4.42 15.08 -9.30
N ILE A 110 4.12 14.25 -8.30
CA ILE A 110 5.05 13.80 -7.27
C ILE A 110 5.20 12.30 -7.39
N ASN A 111 6.43 11.80 -7.38
CA ASN A 111 6.71 10.38 -7.44
C ASN A 111 7.44 9.93 -6.17
N LEU A 112 6.91 8.90 -5.50
CA LEU A 112 7.43 8.34 -4.26
C LEU A 112 7.96 6.94 -4.50
N ASN A 113 9.17 6.69 -4.05
CA ASN A 113 9.80 5.37 -4.03
C ASN A 113 9.84 4.82 -2.60
N SER A 114 8.66 4.71 -1.96
CA SER A 114 8.54 4.36 -0.53
C SER A 114 8.00 2.93 -0.30
N GLY A 115 7.70 2.17 -1.36
CA GLY A 115 7.21 0.79 -1.27
C GLY A 115 5.99 0.65 -0.36
N CYS A 116 6.10 -0.25 0.61
CA CYS A 116 4.98 -0.63 1.47
C CYS A 116 4.44 0.52 2.36
N THR A 117 5.23 1.55 2.64
CA THR A 117 4.78 2.75 3.37
C THR A 117 4.11 3.76 2.45
N GLY A 118 4.37 3.69 1.16
CA GLY A 118 4.13 4.74 0.18
C GLY A 118 2.69 5.23 0.08
N TYR A 119 1.69 4.37 0.25
CA TYR A 119 0.30 4.84 0.27
C TYR A 119 -0.01 5.70 1.49
N VAL A 120 0.55 5.35 2.66
CA VAL A 120 0.35 6.14 3.89
C VAL A 120 1.11 7.46 3.79
N ASP A 121 2.33 7.44 3.24
CA ASP A 121 3.12 8.64 2.97
C ASP A 121 2.38 9.58 2.00
N ALA A 122 1.79 9.02 0.94
CA ALA A 122 0.98 9.76 -0.01
C ALA A 122 -0.27 10.39 0.63
N LEU A 123 -0.94 9.70 1.57
CA LEU A 123 -2.07 10.26 2.33
C LEU A 123 -1.65 11.45 3.21
N ILE A 124 -0.48 11.35 3.87
CA ILE A 124 0.08 12.44 4.67
C ILE A 124 0.39 13.65 3.77
N LEU A 125 1.07 13.43 2.66
CA LEU A 125 1.38 14.48 1.70
C LEU A 125 0.10 15.12 1.15
N ALA A 126 -0.87 14.31 0.70
CA ALA A 126 -2.15 14.79 0.21
C ALA A 126 -2.87 15.66 1.26
N SER A 127 -2.88 15.23 2.52
CA SER A 127 -3.49 16.01 3.60
C SER A 127 -2.82 17.36 3.84
N ASN A 128 -1.48 17.44 3.62
CA ASN A 128 -0.72 18.68 3.76
C ASN A 128 -0.97 19.65 2.60
N PHE A 129 -1.18 19.15 1.39
CA PHE A 129 -1.45 19.96 0.20
C PHE A 129 -2.90 20.44 0.11
N ILE A 130 -3.84 19.72 0.70
CA ILE A 130 -5.25 20.11 0.69
C ILE A 130 -5.41 21.41 1.48
N ASN A 131 -5.87 22.47 0.79
CA ASN A 131 -6.26 23.73 1.39
C ASN A 131 -7.78 23.76 1.63
N ASN A 132 -8.22 24.58 2.59
CA ASN A 132 -9.66 24.79 2.87
C ASN A 132 -10.42 25.43 1.69
N ASN A 133 -9.74 25.83 0.63
CA ASN A 133 -10.29 26.32 -0.66
C ASN A 133 -10.65 25.17 -1.62
N ASN A 134 -11.20 24.22 -1.19
CA ASN A 134 -12.27 23.25 -1.45
C ASN A 134 -12.52 22.69 -2.85
N LYS A 135 -11.88 23.11 -3.92
CA LYS A 135 -12.09 22.52 -5.25
C LYS A 135 -10.96 21.56 -5.67
N SER A 136 -9.77 21.72 -5.10
CA SER A 136 -8.61 20.89 -5.43
C SER A 136 -8.80 19.45 -4.96
N LYS A 137 -8.46 18.52 -5.84
CA LYS A 137 -8.40 17.08 -5.56
C LYS A 137 -6.99 16.59 -5.80
N ILE A 138 -6.60 15.59 -5.06
CA ILE A 138 -5.32 14.91 -5.23
C ILE A 138 -5.61 13.47 -5.63
N LEU A 139 -5.01 13.03 -6.73
CA LEU A 139 -5.07 11.66 -7.18
C LEU A 139 -3.83 10.91 -6.65
N ILE A 140 -4.06 9.89 -5.85
CA ILE A 140 -3.01 8.97 -5.42
C ILE A 140 -3.11 7.72 -6.29
N VAL A 141 -2.00 7.34 -6.93
CA VAL A 141 -1.89 6.12 -7.72
C VAL A 141 -0.72 5.30 -7.19
N THR A 142 -0.98 4.05 -6.83
CA THR A 142 0.06 3.07 -6.48
C THR A 142 0.16 2.04 -7.59
N SER A 143 1.35 1.60 -7.95
CA SER A 143 1.52 0.54 -8.96
C SER A 143 2.87 -0.12 -8.82
N ASP A 144 2.88 -1.46 -8.78
CA ASP A 144 4.10 -2.25 -8.72
C ASP A 144 3.98 -3.55 -9.53
N THR A 145 5.10 -3.97 -10.13
CA THR A 145 5.27 -5.22 -10.86
C THR A 145 6.44 -6.03 -10.28
N TYR A 146 6.41 -6.26 -8.97
CA TYR A 146 7.44 -6.94 -8.19
C TYR A 146 7.79 -8.32 -8.74
N THR A 147 6.80 -9.07 -9.25
CA THR A 147 7.01 -10.45 -9.71
C THR A 147 7.96 -10.54 -10.89
N LYS A 148 8.14 -9.46 -11.66
CA LYS A 148 9.12 -9.38 -12.77
C LYS A 148 10.57 -9.33 -12.30
N TYR A 149 10.78 -8.93 -11.06
CA TYR A 149 12.10 -8.71 -10.47
C TYR A 149 12.42 -9.68 -9.33
N ILE A 150 11.66 -10.77 -9.23
CA ILE A 150 11.91 -11.85 -8.27
C ILE A 150 12.47 -13.04 -9.04
N ASP A 151 13.62 -13.54 -8.58
CA ASP A 151 14.18 -14.77 -9.12
C ASP A 151 13.18 -15.91 -8.92
N GLN A 152 12.82 -16.56 -10.03
CA GLN A 152 11.86 -17.67 -10.03
C GLN A 152 12.35 -18.87 -9.21
N LYS A 153 13.65 -18.98 -8.94
CA LYS A 153 14.24 -20.01 -8.07
C LYS A 153 14.18 -19.65 -6.57
N ASN A 154 13.86 -18.41 -6.24
CA ASN A 154 13.80 -17.96 -4.84
C ASN A 154 12.51 -18.42 -4.16
N ARG A 155 12.59 -19.57 -3.48
CA ARG A 155 11.47 -20.22 -2.79
C ARG A 155 10.89 -19.38 -1.63
N ASN A 156 11.67 -18.43 -1.08
CA ASN A 156 11.30 -17.68 0.10
C ASN A 156 10.43 -16.46 -0.23
N ILE A 157 10.71 -15.79 -1.36
CA ILE A 157 10.03 -14.54 -1.70
C ILE A 157 9.08 -14.64 -2.89
N ARG A 158 9.34 -15.57 -3.85
CA ARG A 158 8.47 -15.77 -5.01
C ARG A 158 7.01 -16.01 -4.61
N PRO A 159 6.70 -16.83 -3.59
CA PRO A 159 5.30 -17.11 -3.22
C PRO A 159 4.58 -15.95 -2.53
N LEU A 160 5.27 -14.84 -2.21
CA LEU A 160 4.71 -13.75 -1.41
C LEU A 160 4.09 -12.65 -2.26
N PHE A 161 4.80 -12.16 -3.27
CA PHE A 161 4.46 -10.93 -3.96
C PHE A 161 3.48 -11.11 -5.11
N SER A 162 2.66 -10.11 -5.31
CA SER A 162 1.75 -9.93 -6.42
C SER A 162 1.96 -8.57 -7.08
N ASP A 163 1.52 -8.45 -8.33
CA ASP A 163 1.53 -7.21 -9.09
C ASP A 163 0.15 -6.57 -9.09
N GLY A 164 0.11 -5.26 -9.04
CA GLY A 164 -1.14 -4.52 -9.10
C GLY A 164 -0.99 -3.04 -8.97
N ALA A 165 -2.08 -2.34 -9.22
CA ALA A 165 -2.19 -0.91 -9.10
C ALA A 165 -3.49 -0.52 -8.37
N SER A 166 -3.47 0.65 -7.72
CA SER A 166 -4.68 1.29 -7.21
C SER A 166 -4.70 2.77 -7.54
N ALA A 167 -5.90 3.33 -7.56
CA ALA A 167 -6.13 4.77 -7.62
C ALA A 167 -7.14 5.17 -6.57
N SER A 168 -6.93 6.33 -5.94
CA SER A 168 -7.86 6.93 -4.99
C SER A 168 -7.82 8.45 -5.08
N ILE A 169 -8.96 9.11 -4.84
CA ILE A 169 -9.07 10.56 -4.86
C ILE A 169 -9.21 11.06 -3.43
N VAL A 170 -8.31 11.97 -3.05
CA VAL A 170 -8.32 12.66 -1.77
C VAL A 170 -8.72 14.11 -1.99
N LYS A 171 -9.65 14.59 -1.19
CA LYS A 171 -10.12 15.99 -1.21
C LYS A 171 -10.48 16.45 0.19
N PHE A 172 -10.61 17.76 0.35
CA PHE A 172 -11.22 18.31 1.56
C PHE A 172 -12.69 17.88 1.70
N ASP A 173 -13.08 17.51 2.91
CA ASP A 173 -14.47 17.19 3.22
C ASP A 173 -14.73 17.40 4.71
N LYS A 174 -15.63 18.32 5.06
CA LYS A 174 -16.01 18.60 6.46
C LYS A 174 -16.59 17.39 7.19
N LYS A 175 -17.05 16.36 6.47
CA LYS A 175 -17.54 15.08 6.99
C LYS A 175 -16.53 13.94 6.78
N GLY A 176 -15.31 14.26 6.40
CA GLY A 176 -14.22 13.32 6.13
C GLY A 176 -13.51 12.83 7.38
N PHE A 177 -12.31 12.32 7.17
CA PHE A 177 -11.42 11.89 8.24
C PHE A 177 -10.47 13.03 8.64
N LYS A 178 -10.23 13.16 9.94
CA LYS A 178 -9.17 13.99 10.50
C LYS A 178 -7.97 13.10 10.84
N ILE A 179 -6.79 13.43 10.34
CA ILE A 179 -5.55 12.81 10.83
C ILE A 179 -5.27 13.40 12.20
N THR A 180 -5.37 12.58 13.26
CA THR A 180 -5.18 13.02 14.64
C THR A 180 -3.78 12.72 15.16
N GLN A 181 -3.17 11.66 14.66
CA GLN A 181 -1.81 11.27 15.01
C GLN A 181 -1.09 10.71 13.79
N GLN A 182 0.21 10.90 13.73
CA GLN A 182 1.09 10.26 12.74
C GLN A 182 2.42 9.89 13.39
N LYS A 183 3.04 8.81 12.89
CA LYS A 183 4.37 8.39 13.26
C LYS A 183 5.09 7.80 12.06
N THR A 184 6.33 8.20 11.87
CA THR A 184 7.26 7.58 10.93
C THR A 184 8.48 7.08 11.69
N LYS A 185 9.06 5.99 11.23
CA LYS A 185 10.28 5.43 11.78
C LYS A 185 11.09 4.79 10.66
N ASN A 186 12.38 5.01 10.65
CA ASN A 186 13.35 4.34 9.81
C ASN A 186 14.46 3.80 10.69
N ILE A 187 14.94 2.58 10.44
CA ILE A 187 15.99 1.94 11.24
C ILE A 187 17.29 1.99 10.46
N PRO A 188 18.27 2.77 10.91
CA PRO A 188 19.60 2.79 10.28
C PRO A 188 20.22 1.39 10.24
N GLY A 189 20.96 1.10 9.18
CA GLY A 189 21.65 -0.18 8.99
C GLY A 189 20.80 -1.31 8.38
N THR A 190 19.49 -1.08 8.15
CA THR A 190 18.59 -2.10 7.60
C THR A 190 18.23 -1.91 6.12
N GLN A 191 18.86 -0.97 5.45
CA GLN A 191 18.57 -0.61 4.05
C GLN A 191 18.79 -1.77 3.06
N ASN A 192 19.57 -2.76 3.43
CA ASN A 192 19.83 -3.95 2.61
C ASN A 192 18.88 -5.12 2.92
N ASP A 193 18.00 -5.01 3.92
CA ASP A 193 17.11 -6.11 4.32
C ASP A 193 15.93 -6.32 3.36
N LEU A 194 15.58 -5.31 2.58
CA LEU A 194 14.65 -5.40 1.46
C LEU A 194 15.09 -4.41 0.39
N ILE A 195 15.76 -4.90 -0.63
CA ILE A 195 16.46 -4.08 -1.61
C ILE A 195 16.25 -4.59 -3.02
N PHE A 196 16.28 -3.67 -3.98
CA PHE A 196 16.42 -3.98 -5.41
C PHE A 196 17.92 -3.93 -5.77
N LYS A 197 18.52 -5.09 -5.96
CA LYS A 197 19.96 -5.22 -6.24
C LYS A 197 20.19 -5.84 -7.61
N GLY A 198 20.90 -5.11 -8.48
CA GLY A 198 21.13 -5.55 -9.84
C GLY A 198 19.81 -5.69 -10.62
N LYS A 199 19.35 -6.91 -10.82
CA LYS A 199 18.11 -7.23 -11.54
C LYS A 199 17.02 -7.83 -10.66
N ASN A 200 17.32 -8.12 -9.39
CA ASN A 200 16.43 -8.86 -8.50
C ASN A 200 16.12 -8.10 -7.22
N ILE A 201 14.95 -8.41 -6.67
CA ILE A 201 14.57 -8.02 -5.32
C ILE A 201 15.09 -9.09 -4.36
N GLU A 202 15.84 -8.65 -3.37
CA GLU A 202 16.34 -9.46 -2.27
C GLU A 202 15.62 -9.06 -0.98
N MET A 203 15.26 -10.02 -0.13
CA MET A 203 14.59 -9.79 1.14
C MET A 203 15.10 -10.70 2.24
N ASN A 204 15.47 -10.12 3.36
CA ASN A 204 15.72 -10.80 4.63
C ASN A 204 14.38 -10.89 5.40
N GLY A 205 13.61 -11.96 5.16
CA GLY A 205 12.31 -12.15 5.80
C GLY A 205 12.34 -12.11 7.34
N PRO A 206 13.28 -12.79 8.02
CA PRO A 206 13.49 -12.68 9.46
C PRO A 206 13.64 -11.25 9.96
N SER A 207 14.44 -10.40 9.28
CA SER A 207 14.60 -8.98 9.65
C SER A 207 13.28 -8.21 9.54
N VAL A 208 12.51 -8.44 8.48
CA VAL A 208 11.20 -7.80 8.31
C VAL A 208 10.24 -8.20 9.43
N VAL A 209 10.21 -9.47 9.83
CA VAL A 209 9.39 -9.96 10.95
C VAL A 209 9.86 -9.35 12.27
N ALA A 210 11.16 -9.35 12.53
CA ALA A 210 11.74 -8.75 13.73
C ALA A 210 11.44 -7.23 13.81
N PHE A 211 11.50 -6.53 12.68
CA PHE A 211 11.11 -5.12 12.58
C PHE A 211 9.63 -4.91 12.95
N ALA A 212 8.74 -5.76 12.44
CA ALA A 212 7.32 -5.67 12.79
C ALA A 212 7.09 -5.83 14.30
N ILE A 213 7.74 -6.80 14.94
CA ILE A 213 7.63 -7.05 16.39
C ILE A 213 8.20 -5.88 17.20
N LYS A 214 9.43 -5.47 16.89
CA LYS A 214 10.18 -4.51 17.71
C LYS A 214 9.75 -3.05 17.47
N ASN A 215 9.19 -2.73 16.30
CA ASN A 215 8.94 -1.35 15.92
C ASN A 215 7.47 -1.08 15.55
N VAL A 216 6.84 -1.92 14.72
CA VAL A 216 5.48 -1.65 14.22
C VAL A 216 4.44 -1.88 15.31
N ILE A 217 4.46 -3.04 15.96
CA ILE A 217 3.49 -3.40 17.02
C ILE A 217 3.52 -2.39 18.17
N PRO A 218 4.67 -2.00 18.75
CA PRO A 218 4.69 -1.02 19.83
C PRO A 218 4.14 0.36 19.44
N GLU A 219 4.39 0.82 18.21
CA GLU A 219 3.87 2.13 17.79
C GLU A 219 2.36 2.08 17.51
N ILE A 220 1.84 0.99 16.96
CA ILE A 220 0.38 0.78 16.86
C ILE A 220 -0.24 0.76 18.26
N THR A 221 0.36 0.04 19.22
CA THR A 221 -0.13 -0.07 20.61
C THR A 221 -0.24 1.31 21.28
N LYS A 222 0.73 2.21 21.05
CA LYS A 222 0.68 3.58 21.59
C LYS A 222 -0.50 4.40 21.05
N MET A 223 -0.97 4.11 19.84
CA MET A 223 -2.06 4.85 19.18
C MET A 223 -3.42 4.14 19.24
N ILE A 224 -3.49 2.91 19.79
CA ILE A 224 -4.65 2.03 19.67
C ILE A 224 -5.88 2.46 20.48
N LYS A 225 -5.72 3.38 21.45
CA LYS A 225 -6.82 3.82 22.30
C LYS A 225 -8.03 4.30 21.46
N ASN A 226 -9.19 3.67 21.69
CA ASN A 226 -10.46 3.97 21.00
C ASN A 226 -10.40 3.79 19.46
N VAL A 227 -9.62 2.85 18.96
CA VAL A 227 -9.55 2.51 17.53
C VAL A 227 -10.51 1.37 17.24
N ASP A 228 -11.25 1.45 16.12
CA ASP A 228 -12.16 0.39 15.67
C ASP A 228 -11.48 -0.57 14.68
N TYR A 229 -10.69 -0.02 13.74
CA TYR A 229 -10.07 -0.77 12.64
C TYR A 229 -8.59 -0.45 12.53
N ILE A 230 -7.80 -1.47 12.23
CA ILE A 230 -6.36 -1.34 11.97
C ILE A 230 -6.06 -1.91 10.58
N PHE A 231 -5.88 -1.02 9.60
CA PHE A 231 -5.49 -1.38 8.24
C PHE A 231 -3.97 -1.40 8.14
N VAL A 232 -3.41 -2.59 7.99
CA VAL A 232 -1.96 -2.75 7.87
C VAL A 232 -1.57 -3.31 6.51
N HIS A 233 -0.36 -3.00 6.10
CA HIS A 233 0.27 -3.64 4.94
C HIS A 233 0.20 -5.17 5.03
N GLN A 234 -0.15 -5.82 3.92
CA GLN A 234 -0.42 -7.25 3.84
C GLN A 234 0.84 -8.06 3.52
N ALA A 235 1.78 -8.11 4.46
CA ALA A 235 3.06 -8.81 4.29
C ALA A 235 2.94 -10.35 4.32
N GLY A 236 1.79 -10.89 4.72
CA GLY A 236 1.51 -12.32 4.85
C GLY A 236 1.10 -12.76 6.26
N LYS A 237 0.76 -14.04 6.39
CA LYS A 237 0.16 -14.64 7.60
C LYS A 237 0.98 -14.40 8.88
N ILE A 238 2.29 -14.61 8.81
CA ILE A 238 3.15 -14.52 10.01
C ILE A 238 3.00 -13.15 10.67
N VAL A 239 3.18 -12.07 9.91
CA VAL A 239 3.15 -10.71 10.45
C VAL A 239 1.74 -10.32 10.91
N ILE A 240 0.71 -10.67 10.14
CA ILE A 240 -0.68 -10.37 10.52
C ILE A 240 -1.09 -11.12 11.78
N ASN A 241 -0.70 -12.39 11.93
CA ASN A 241 -0.95 -13.14 13.16
C ASN A 241 -0.21 -12.56 14.37
N LEU A 242 1.05 -12.14 14.21
CA LEU A 242 1.80 -11.49 15.28
C LEU A 242 1.11 -10.18 15.73
N LEU A 243 0.59 -9.39 14.79
CA LEU A 243 -0.23 -8.22 15.12
C LEU A 243 -1.47 -8.61 15.92
N LYS A 244 -2.22 -9.62 15.47
CA LYS A 244 -3.44 -10.09 16.15
C LYS A 244 -3.20 -10.61 17.56
N ILE A 245 -2.09 -11.31 17.77
CA ILE A 245 -1.74 -11.88 19.08
C ILE A 245 -1.28 -10.79 20.06
N ASN A 246 -0.55 -9.79 19.58
CA ASN A 246 0.08 -8.77 20.42
C ASN A 246 -0.78 -7.49 20.60
N LEU A 247 -1.87 -7.35 19.85
CA LEU A 247 -2.79 -6.23 20.00
C LEU A 247 -4.07 -6.66 20.72
N PRO A 248 -4.74 -5.79 21.49
CA PRO A 248 -6.00 -6.13 22.16
C PRO A 248 -7.05 -6.66 21.19
N ILE A 249 -7.71 -7.76 21.52
CA ILE A 249 -8.65 -8.54 20.66
C ILE A 249 -9.83 -7.74 20.10
N LYS A 250 -10.22 -6.65 20.76
CA LYS A 250 -11.38 -5.83 20.36
C LYS A 250 -11.24 -5.03 19.06
N HIS A 251 -10.05 -5.01 18.47
CA HIS A 251 -9.80 -4.25 17.24
C HIS A 251 -9.93 -5.16 16.02
N PHE A 252 -10.60 -4.67 14.99
CA PHE A 252 -10.73 -5.41 13.75
C PHE A 252 -9.51 -5.14 12.84
N ILE A 253 -8.74 -6.19 12.55
CA ILE A 253 -7.61 -6.16 11.62
C ILE A 253 -8.03 -6.93 10.37
N PRO A 254 -8.49 -6.25 9.31
CA PRO A 254 -8.87 -6.91 8.07
C PRO A 254 -7.64 -7.51 7.37
N GLU A 255 -7.87 -8.62 6.68
CA GLU A 255 -6.83 -9.31 5.92
C GLU A 255 -7.35 -9.79 4.58
N ASN A 256 -6.51 -9.75 3.56
CA ASN A 256 -6.81 -10.23 2.22
C ASN A 256 -5.61 -10.82 1.48
N TYR A 257 -4.47 -10.98 2.18
CA TYR A 257 -3.25 -11.56 1.60
C TYR A 257 -3.46 -12.95 1.04
N ALA A 258 -4.36 -13.74 1.61
CA ALA A 258 -4.66 -15.09 1.11
C ALA A 258 -5.17 -15.06 -0.35
N LYS A 259 -5.93 -14.04 -0.71
CA LYS A 259 -6.58 -13.86 -2.02
C LYS A 259 -5.70 -13.10 -3.01
N TYR A 260 -4.93 -12.12 -2.54
CA TYR A 260 -4.22 -11.19 -3.42
C TYR A 260 -2.70 -11.27 -3.31
N GLY A 261 -2.15 -11.98 -2.31
CA GLY A 261 -0.73 -11.91 -2.00
C GLY A 261 -0.31 -10.54 -1.44
N ASN A 262 0.98 -10.29 -1.44
CA ASN A 262 1.55 -9.00 -1.07
C ASN A 262 1.60 -8.07 -2.28
N LEU A 263 0.68 -7.09 -2.34
CA LEU A 263 0.56 -6.08 -3.39
C LEU A 263 1.39 -4.81 -3.11
N VAL A 264 2.40 -4.88 -2.25
CA VAL A 264 3.28 -3.76 -1.89
C VAL A 264 2.48 -2.52 -1.46
N SER A 265 2.69 -1.37 -2.13
CA SER A 265 1.97 -0.12 -1.87
C SER A 265 0.46 -0.19 -2.11
N THR A 266 0.02 -1.13 -2.96
CA THR A 266 -1.40 -1.34 -3.31
C THR A 266 -2.17 -2.14 -2.24
N SER A 267 -1.52 -2.82 -1.30
CA SER A 267 -2.16 -3.64 -0.27
C SER A 267 -3.20 -2.87 0.57
N ILE A 268 -2.82 -1.70 1.06
CA ILE A 268 -3.68 -0.88 1.93
C ILE A 268 -4.91 -0.32 1.19
N PRO A 269 -4.79 0.29 0.00
CA PRO A 269 -5.97 0.77 -0.73
C PRO A 269 -6.94 -0.35 -1.11
N VAL A 270 -6.47 -1.57 -1.38
CA VAL A 270 -7.35 -2.73 -1.60
C VAL A 270 -8.14 -3.06 -0.34
N LEU A 271 -7.50 -3.14 0.82
CA LEU A 271 -8.18 -3.34 2.10
C LEU A 271 -9.21 -2.25 2.40
N LEU A 272 -8.85 -0.99 2.16
CA LEU A 272 -9.77 0.13 2.34
C LEU A 272 -10.98 0.01 1.41
N LYS A 273 -10.79 -0.34 0.14
CA LYS A 273 -11.89 -0.56 -0.80
C LYS A 273 -12.85 -1.64 -0.34
N GLU A 274 -12.34 -2.79 0.11
CA GLU A 274 -13.17 -3.92 0.55
C GLU A 274 -13.93 -3.65 1.85
N ASN A 275 -13.45 -2.71 2.69
CA ASN A 275 -14.05 -2.40 3.96
C ASN A 275 -14.69 -1.00 4.03
N TYR A 276 -14.71 -0.25 2.92
CA TYR A 276 -15.11 1.16 2.91
C TYR A 276 -16.50 1.41 3.50
N LEU A 277 -17.48 0.56 3.17
CA LEU A 277 -18.85 0.68 3.64
C LEU A 277 -19.01 0.47 5.17
N LYS A 278 -18.03 -0.17 5.81
CA LYS A 278 -18.00 -0.38 7.26
C LYS A 278 -17.49 0.85 8.02
N LEU A 279 -16.85 1.80 7.32
CA LEU A 279 -16.25 3.00 7.90
C LEU A 279 -17.29 4.11 8.07
N LYS A 280 -18.26 3.90 8.97
CA LYS A 280 -19.31 4.86 9.30
C LYS A 280 -18.74 6.05 10.10
N LYS A 281 -19.57 7.12 10.24
CA LYS A 281 -19.25 8.28 11.09
C LYS A 281 -18.94 7.84 12.54
N GLY A 282 -17.97 8.49 13.15
CA GLY A 282 -17.49 8.18 14.51
C GLY A 282 -16.45 7.08 14.58
N LYS A 283 -16.12 6.42 13.48
CA LYS A 283 -15.10 5.37 13.46
C LYS A 283 -13.69 5.94 13.50
N LYS A 284 -12.84 5.31 14.31
CA LYS A 284 -11.42 5.63 14.43
C LYS A 284 -10.61 4.50 13.84
N ILE A 285 -9.71 4.83 12.94
CA ILE A 285 -8.90 3.84 12.22
C ILE A 285 -7.41 4.17 12.32
N ILE A 286 -6.60 3.13 12.36
CA ILE A 286 -5.17 3.22 12.11
C ILE A 286 -4.90 2.67 10.71
N ILE A 287 -4.04 3.35 9.95
CA ILE A 287 -3.48 2.86 8.70
C ILE A 287 -1.98 2.80 8.87
N CYS A 288 -1.37 1.64 8.63
CA CYS A 288 0.07 1.42 8.82
C CYS A 288 0.69 0.70 7.62
N GLY A 289 1.62 1.37 6.95
CA GLY A 289 2.54 0.79 5.99
C GLY A 289 3.88 0.50 6.68
N PHE A 290 4.54 -0.61 6.31
CA PHE A 290 5.89 -0.93 6.78
C PHE A 290 6.57 -1.91 5.81
N GLY A 291 7.88 -1.85 5.73
CA GLY A 291 8.69 -2.70 4.84
C GLY A 291 10.00 -2.03 4.46
N VAL A 292 10.16 -1.74 3.18
CA VAL A 292 11.39 -1.18 2.60
C VAL A 292 12.01 -0.10 3.50
N GLY A 293 13.32 -0.20 3.72
CA GLY A 293 14.07 0.80 4.47
C GLY A 293 14.96 0.27 5.62
N LEU A 294 14.61 -0.61 6.54
CA LEU A 294 13.26 -0.93 6.99
C LEU A 294 12.61 0.30 7.63
N SER A 295 11.45 0.58 7.20
CA SER A 295 10.71 1.76 7.65
C SER A 295 9.24 1.45 7.90
N MET A 296 8.59 2.31 8.66
CA MET A 296 7.15 2.32 8.83
C MET A 296 6.60 3.73 8.82
N THR A 297 5.38 3.87 8.32
CA THR A 297 4.56 5.07 8.46
C THR A 297 3.17 4.67 8.91
N LEU A 298 2.68 5.30 9.96
CA LEU A 298 1.34 5.07 10.45
C LEU A 298 0.61 6.38 10.75
N ILE A 299 -0.68 6.38 10.53
CA ILE A 299 -1.60 7.48 10.83
C ILE A 299 -2.81 6.96 11.57
N LYS A 300 -3.32 7.78 12.50
CA LYS A 300 -4.63 7.59 13.11
C LYS A 300 -5.61 8.59 12.52
N LEU A 301 -6.73 8.08 12.07
CA LEU A 301 -7.80 8.84 11.44
C LEU A 301 -9.07 8.73 12.28
N GLU A 302 -9.76 9.85 12.45
CA GLU A 302 -11.07 9.92 13.11
C GLU A 302 -12.08 10.53 12.15
N LYS A 303 -13.24 9.88 12.00
CA LYS A 303 -14.31 10.29 11.07
C LYS A 303 -15.44 11.01 11.78
#